data_655e520709a5d5a3fc84dedd504740db
#
_entry.id   655e520709a5d5a3fc84dedd504740db
#
_cell.length_a   1.000
_cell.length_b   1.000
_cell.length_c   1.000
_cell.angle_alpha   90.00
_cell.angle_beta   90.00
_cell.angle_gamma   90.00
#
_symmetry.space_group_name_H-M   'P 1'
#
loop_
_entity.id
_entity.type
_entity.pdbx_description
1 polymer ?
#
loop_
_entity_poly.entity_id
_entity_poly.type
_entity_poly.pdbx_seq_one_letter_code
_entity_poly.pdbx_strand_id
1 'polypeptide(L)'
;MRFTVLIPARLASTRLPNKPLADICGVPMVVRVAQRAQQSSATQTVVAADSLEIIARCADFGITAVLTRADHPSGSDRLAEACSLLGLADDDIVVNVQGDEPLIDPALIDAVARQLMARPDCAMSTAAHAIDQLADFLNPNVVKVVLDARQTALYFSRAPIPAARDFADQAWWEADSALPPPLRHVGIYAYRVGFLRQFPLLPAAPQEQLESLEQLRALWHGHRIAVHLAAHAPGPGVDTPEDLERVRRLLA
;
A
#
# COMPACT_ATOMS: atom_id res chain seq x y z
N MET A 1 4.95 -14.50 -14.74
CA MET A 1 4.35 -14.01 -13.51
C MET A 1 2.97 -13.45 -13.87
N ARG A 2 1.89 -13.84 -13.19
CA ARG A 2 0.54 -13.29 -13.47
C ARG A 2 -0.01 -12.67 -12.19
N PHE A 3 -0.35 -11.42 -12.24
CA PHE A 3 -1.05 -10.70 -11.18
C PHE A 3 -1.79 -9.50 -11.78
N THR A 4 -2.78 -9.01 -11.05
CA THR A 4 -3.58 -7.83 -11.41
C THR A 4 -3.23 -6.70 -10.44
N VAL A 5 -3.07 -5.47 -10.95
CA VAL A 5 -3.03 -4.28 -10.10
C VAL A 5 -4.44 -3.73 -9.94
N LEU A 6 -4.84 -3.48 -8.71
CA LEU A 6 -6.09 -2.79 -8.36
C LEU A 6 -5.77 -1.47 -7.65
N ILE A 7 -6.44 -0.40 -8.09
CA ILE A 7 -6.26 0.95 -7.54
C ILE A 7 -7.61 1.41 -6.98
N PRO A 8 -7.79 1.40 -5.65
CA PRO A 8 -9.03 1.90 -5.05
C PRO A 8 -9.11 3.42 -5.20
N ALA A 9 -10.25 3.92 -5.66
CA ALA A 9 -10.51 5.35 -5.81
C ALA A 9 -11.90 5.72 -5.27
N ARG A 10 -11.97 6.76 -4.41
CA ARG A 10 -13.22 7.31 -3.90
C ARG A 10 -13.19 8.83 -4.00
N LEU A 11 -14.32 9.45 -4.40
CA LEU A 11 -14.42 10.91 -4.46
C LEU A 11 -14.37 11.57 -3.08
N ALA A 12 -14.96 10.90 -2.07
CA ALA A 12 -14.98 11.42 -0.72
C ALA A 12 -13.57 11.43 -0.11
N SER A 13 -13.02 12.64 0.01
CA SER A 13 -11.76 12.91 0.69
C SER A 13 -11.89 14.20 1.50
N THR A 14 -11.52 14.13 2.78
CA THR A 14 -11.66 15.29 3.70
C THR A 14 -10.52 16.29 3.57
N ARG A 15 -9.28 15.83 3.37
CA ARG A 15 -8.08 16.66 3.30
C ARG A 15 -7.85 17.29 1.93
N LEU A 16 -8.25 16.60 0.87
CA LEU A 16 -8.16 17.05 -0.51
C LEU A 16 -9.44 16.64 -1.25
N PRO A 17 -10.44 17.53 -1.37
CA PRO A 17 -11.69 17.22 -2.06
C PRO A 17 -11.45 16.72 -3.49
N ASN A 18 -12.21 15.70 -3.90
CA ASN A 18 -12.08 15.06 -5.23
C ASN A 18 -10.65 14.60 -5.53
N LYS A 19 -9.91 14.17 -4.51
CA LYS A 19 -8.50 13.74 -4.57
C LYS A 19 -8.14 12.91 -5.80
N PRO A 20 -8.90 11.85 -6.19
CA PRO A 20 -8.55 11.04 -7.37
C PRO A 20 -8.56 11.81 -8.69
N LEU A 21 -9.35 12.88 -8.76
CA LEU A 21 -9.49 13.73 -9.95
C LEU A 21 -8.61 14.97 -9.91
N ALA A 22 -7.82 15.17 -8.85
CA ALA A 22 -6.90 16.30 -8.75
C ALA A 22 -5.93 16.30 -9.93
N ASP A 23 -5.83 17.44 -10.59
CA ASP A 23 -4.96 17.58 -11.76
C ASP A 23 -3.48 17.53 -11.38
N ILE A 24 -2.71 16.70 -12.10
CA ILE A 24 -1.25 16.65 -12.04
C ILE A 24 -0.73 16.85 -13.48
N CYS A 25 -0.37 18.06 -13.83
CA CYS A 25 0.15 18.42 -15.15
C CYS A 25 -0.77 17.93 -16.29
N GLY A 26 -2.06 18.28 -16.24
CA GLY A 26 -3.07 17.96 -17.26
C GLY A 26 -3.66 16.55 -17.18
N VAL A 27 -3.28 15.74 -16.18
CA VAL A 27 -3.77 14.36 -16.02
C VAL A 27 -4.30 14.15 -14.60
N PRO A 28 -5.50 13.56 -14.41
CA PRO A 28 -6.02 13.24 -13.09
C PRO A 28 -5.08 12.32 -12.30
N MET A 29 -4.99 12.52 -10.97
CA MET A 29 -4.08 11.74 -10.11
C MET A 29 -4.27 10.23 -10.25
N VAL A 30 -5.50 9.72 -10.19
CA VAL A 30 -5.78 8.29 -10.33
C VAL A 30 -5.30 7.72 -11.67
N VAL A 31 -5.38 8.52 -12.74
CA VAL A 31 -4.86 8.16 -14.06
C VAL A 31 -3.34 8.10 -14.05
N ARG A 32 -2.66 9.07 -13.40
CA ARG A 32 -1.19 9.02 -13.22
C ARG A 32 -0.76 7.75 -12.48
N VAL A 33 -1.44 7.42 -11.38
CA VAL A 33 -1.17 6.17 -10.66
C VAL A 33 -1.34 4.95 -11.56
N ALA A 34 -2.45 4.89 -12.32
CA ALA A 34 -2.71 3.77 -13.24
C ALA A 34 -1.66 3.67 -14.35
N GLN A 35 -1.27 4.79 -14.97
CA GLN A 35 -0.21 4.85 -15.99
C GLN A 35 1.15 4.38 -15.42
N ARG A 36 1.47 4.72 -14.18
CA ARG A 36 2.68 4.21 -13.51
C ARG A 36 2.58 2.71 -13.26
N ALA A 37 1.45 2.25 -12.73
CA ALA A 37 1.22 0.83 -12.46
C ALA A 37 1.23 -0.04 -13.74
N GLN A 38 0.78 0.48 -14.88
CA GLN A 38 0.85 -0.19 -16.19
C GLN A 38 2.29 -0.45 -16.68
N GLN A 39 3.29 0.25 -16.12
CA GLN A 39 4.71 -0.01 -16.43
C GLN A 39 5.28 -1.20 -15.67
N SER A 40 4.54 -1.77 -14.70
CA SER A 40 4.89 -3.03 -14.05
C SER A 40 4.63 -4.23 -14.96
N SER A 41 5.01 -5.44 -14.52
CA SER A 41 4.72 -6.68 -15.23
C SER A 41 3.31 -7.25 -14.96
N ALA A 42 2.39 -6.44 -14.42
CA ALA A 42 1.00 -6.82 -14.20
C ALA A 42 0.30 -7.21 -15.50
N THR A 43 -0.54 -8.24 -15.46
CA THR A 43 -1.33 -8.65 -16.66
C THR A 43 -2.42 -7.64 -16.98
N GLN A 44 -2.91 -6.93 -15.96
CA GLN A 44 -3.85 -5.82 -16.11
C GLN A 44 -3.75 -4.86 -14.93
N THR A 45 -4.14 -3.61 -15.17
CA THR A 45 -4.28 -2.57 -14.14
C THR A 45 -5.70 -2.03 -14.22
N VAL A 46 -6.42 -2.04 -13.09
CA VAL A 46 -7.82 -1.65 -13.03
C VAL A 46 -8.05 -0.69 -11.86
N VAL A 47 -8.75 0.41 -12.12
CA VAL A 47 -9.22 1.33 -11.09
C VAL A 47 -10.56 0.84 -10.55
N ALA A 48 -10.65 0.63 -9.24
CA ALA A 48 -11.89 0.30 -8.54
C ALA A 48 -12.50 1.58 -7.95
N ALA A 49 -13.51 2.14 -8.62
CA ALA A 49 -14.03 3.48 -8.34
C ALA A 49 -15.45 3.44 -7.76
N ASP A 50 -15.79 4.41 -6.91
CA ASP A 50 -17.14 4.59 -6.35
C ASP A 50 -18.02 5.57 -7.16
N SER A 51 -17.51 6.10 -8.26
CA SER A 51 -18.17 7.17 -8.99
C SER A 51 -18.05 7.00 -10.50
N LEU A 52 -19.15 7.25 -11.20
CA LEU A 52 -19.16 7.30 -12.66
C LEU A 52 -18.27 8.43 -13.21
N GLU A 53 -18.03 9.49 -12.44
CA GLU A 53 -17.13 10.57 -12.84
C GLU A 53 -15.69 10.08 -12.92
N ILE A 54 -15.22 9.27 -11.92
CA ILE A 54 -13.90 8.66 -11.98
C ILE A 54 -13.80 7.68 -13.16
N ILE A 55 -14.85 6.86 -13.38
CA ILE A 55 -14.91 5.92 -14.52
C ILE A 55 -14.77 6.67 -15.84
N ALA A 56 -15.55 7.75 -16.05
CA ALA A 56 -15.48 8.53 -17.26
C ALA A 56 -14.08 9.15 -17.48
N ARG A 57 -13.49 9.72 -16.42
CA ARG A 57 -12.13 10.27 -16.52
C ARG A 57 -11.08 9.21 -16.79
N CYS A 58 -11.19 8.01 -16.22
CA CYS A 58 -10.31 6.90 -16.59
C CYS A 58 -10.44 6.53 -18.07
N ALA A 59 -11.68 6.46 -18.58
CA ALA A 59 -11.96 6.14 -19.98
C ALA A 59 -11.37 7.18 -20.95
N ASP A 60 -11.40 8.48 -20.62
CA ASP A 60 -10.78 9.55 -21.42
C ASP A 60 -9.28 9.30 -21.67
N PHE A 61 -8.61 8.58 -20.81
CA PHE A 61 -7.18 8.24 -20.89
C PHE A 61 -6.90 6.75 -21.20
N GLY A 62 -7.92 5.98 -21.58
CA GLY A 62 -7.77 4.57 -21.91
C GLY A 62 -7.45 3.66 -20.71
N ILE A 63 -7.76 4.11 -19.48
CA ILE A 63 -7.55 3.34 -18.25
C ILE A 63 -8.79 2.49 -17.97
N THR A 64 -8.59 1.18 -17.79
CA THR A 64 -9.67 0.28 -17.38
C THR A 64 -10.12 0.60 -15.96
N ALA A 65 -11.43 0.72 -15.75
CA ALA A 65 -12.01 0.98 -14.45
C ALA A 65 -13.30 0.17 -14.26
N VAL A 66 -13.61 -0.20 -13.01
CA VAL A 66 -14.85 -0.87 -12.61
C VAL A 66 -15.58 -0.05 -11.56
N LEU A 67 -16.90 0.03 -11.68
CA LEU A 67 -17.73 0.70 -10.68
C LEU A 67 -17.97 -0.25 -9.52
N THR A 68 -17.66 0.20 -8.31
CA THR A 68 -17.90 -0.50 -7.05
C THR A 68 -18.87 0.30 -6.20
N ARG A 69 -19.45 -0.31 -5.19
CA ARG A 69 -20.34 0.38 -4.26
C ARG A 69 -19.65 1.57 -3.59
N ALA A 70 -20.42 2.62 -3.33
CA ALA A 70 -19.91 3.83 -2.68
C ALA A 70 -19.75 3.69 -1.16
N ASP A 71 -20.48 2.75 -0.54
CA ASP A 71 -20.60 2.59 0.91
C ASP A 71 -19.56 1.65 1.55
N HIS A 72 -18.51 1.29 0.82
CA HIS A 72 -17.41 0.50 1.39
C HIS A 72 -16.69 1.27 2.51
N PRO A 73 -16.51 0.64 3.69
CA PRO A 73 -15.84 1.27 4.83
C PRO A 73 -14.35 1.44 4.60
N SER A 74 -13.72 0.55 3.81
CA SER A 74 -12.26 0.58 3.55
C SER A 74 -11.91 0.34 2.08
N GLY A 75 -10.62 0.59 1.75
CA GLY A 75 -10.05 0.24 0.45
C GLY A 75 -10.07 -1.27 0.20
N SER A 76 -9.80 -2.08 1.21
CA SER A 76 -9.77 -3.55 1.12
C SER A 76 -11.14 -4.13 0.78
N ASP A 77 -12.23 -3.58 1.37
CA ASP A 77 -13.60 -3.96 1.03
C ASP A 77 -13.91 -3.71 -0.45
N ARG A 78 -13.51 -2.53 -0.95
CA ARG A 78 -13.67 -2.15 -2.36
C ARG A 78 -12.91 -3.09 -3.29
N LEU A 79 -11.69 -3.45 -2.93
CA LEU A 79 -10.88 -4.38 -3.74
C LEU A 79 -11.46 -5.79 -3.73
N ALA A 80 -12.04 -6.26 -2.64
CA ALA A 80 -12.72 -7.55 -2.57
C ALA A 80 -13.92 -7.61 -3.53
N GLU A 81 -14.73 -6.54 -3.61
CA GLU A 81 -15.77 -6.41 -4.62
C GLU A 81 -15.22 -6.39 -6.04
N ALA A 82 -14.17 -5.59 -6.29
CA ALA A 82 -13.53 -5.50 -7.61
C ALA A 82 -13.02 -6.86 -8.09
N CYS A 83 -12.41 -7.66 -7.21
CA CYS A 83 -12.01 -9.04 -7.54
C CYS A 83 -13.19 -9.91 -8.00
N SER A 84 -14.36 -9.73 -7.38
CA SER A 84 -15.58 -10.48 -7.75
C SER A 84 -16.13 -10.01 -9.09
N LEU A 85 -16.17 -8.69 -9.33
CA LEU A 85 -16.62 -8.11 -10.60
C LEU A 85 -15.72 -8.52 -11.78
N LEU A 86 -14.43 -8.68 -11.53
CA LEU A 86 -13.43 -9.10 -12.54
C LEU A 86 -13.37 -10.63 -12.72
N GLY A 87 -14.09 -11.40 -11.92
CA GLY A 87 -14.08 -12.88 -12.00
C GLY A 87 -12.74 -13.50 -11.64
N LEU A 88 -11.92 -12.86 -10.79
CA LEU A 88 -10.64 -13.40 -10.39
C LEU A 88 -10.81 -14.65 -9.53
N ALA A 89 -9.94 -15.64 -9.73
CA ALA A 89 -9.93 -16.86 -8.92
C ALA A 89 -9.27 -16.63 -7.56
N ASP A 90 -9.55 -17.49 -6.57
CA ASP A 90 -9.03 -17.36 -5.21
C ASP A 90 -7.51 -17.46 -5.13
N ASP A 91 -6.88 -18.20 -6.05
CA ASP A 91 -5.42 -18.36 -6.15
C ASP A 91 -4.74 -17.22 -6.91
N ASP A 92 -5.51 -16.34 -7.57
CA ASP A 92 -4.95 -15.18 -8.24
C ASP A 92 -4.32 -14.22 -7.21
N ILE A 93 -3.34 -13.45 -7.68
CA ILE A 93 -2.69 -12.42 -6.89
C ILE A 93 -3.12 -11.04 -7.40
N VAL A 94 -3.50 -10.19 -6.47
CA VAL A 94 -3.75 -8.77 -6.73
C VAL A 94 -2.78 -7.91 -5.93
N VAL A 95 -2.31 -6.83 -6.55
CA VAL A 95 -1.52 -5.80 -5.87
C VAL A 95 -2.39 -4.57 -5.72
N ASN A 96 -2.59 -4.15 -4.47
CA ASN A 96 -3.23 -2.90 -4.12
C ASN A 96 -2.21 -1.76 -4.21
N VAL A 97 -2.35 -0.90 -5.21
CA VAL A 97 -1.62 0.35 -5.32
C VAL A 97 -2.55 1.48 -4.89
N GLN A 98 -2.13 2.26 -3.90
CA GLN A 98 -2.96 3.36 -3.39
C GLN A 98 -3.20 4.42 -4.47
N GLY A 99 -4.43 4.93 -4.57
CA GLY A 99 -4.84 5.92 -5.59
C GLY A 99 -4.21 7.30 -5.43
N ASP A 100 -3.36 7.48 -4.43
CA ASP A 100 -2.62 8.71 -4.08
C ASP A 100 -1.10 8.59 -4.21
N GLU A 101 -0.62 7.53 -4.90
CA GLU A 101 0.80 7.25 -5.13
C GLU A 101 1.20 7.47 -6.62
N PRO A 102 1.10 8.72 -7.15
CA PRO A 102 1.36 8.97 -8.58
C PRO A 102 2.81 8.76 -9.00
N LEU A 103 3.73 8.63 -8.04
CA LEU A 103 5.15 8.35 -8.25
C LEU A 103 5.54 6.93 -7.84
N ILE A 104 4.57 6.01 -7.68
CA ILE A 104 4.85 4.61 -7.34
C ILE A 104 5.88 4.00 -8.29
N ASP A 105 6.87 3.29 -7.73
CA ASP A 105 7.85 2.57 -8.54
C ASP A 105 7.24 1.27 -9.08
N PRO A 106 7.15 1.08 -10.41
CA PRO A 106 6.69 -0.17 -11.01
C PRO A 106 7.48 -1.40 -10.56
N ALA A 107 8.78 -1.24 -10.29
CA ALA A 107 9.62 -2.34 -9.78
C ALA A 107 9.21 -2.78 -8.38
N LEU A 108 8.73 -1.87 -7.53
CA LEU A 108 8.20 -2.18 -6.20
C LEU A 108 6.88 -2.97 -6.30
N ILE A 109 6.01 -2.63 -7.24
CA ILE A 109 4.77 -3.38 -7.52
C ILE A 109 5.12 -4.84 -7.87
N ASP A 110 6.08 -5.04 -8.77
CA ASP A 110 6.56 -6.36 -9.15
C ASP A 110 7.21 -7.12 -7.99
N ALA A 111 7.97 -6.41 -7.15
CA ALA A 111 8.67 -7.01 -6.03
C ALA A 111 7.70 -7.55 -4.98
N VAL A 112 6.66 -6.79 -4.63
CA VAL A 112 5.64 -7.21 -3.67
C VAL A 112 4.83 -8.40 -4.20
N ALA A 113 4.47 -8.40 -5.50
CA ALA A 113 3.82 -9.55 -6.13
C ALA A 113 4.70 -10.80 -6.09
N ARG A 114 5.98 -10.70 -6.49
CA ARG A 114 6.96 -11.81 -6.44
C ARG A 114 7.14 -12.34 -5.03
N GLN A 115 7.22 -11.44 -4.04
CA GLN A 115 7.35 -11.82 -2.63
C GLN A 115 6.20 -12.74 -2.18
N LEU A 116 4.96 -12.41 -2.54
CA LEU A 116 3.81 -13.25 -2.19
C LEU A 116 3.81 -14.58 -2.95
N MET A 117 4.18 -14.58 -4.23
CA MET A 117 4.28 -15.80 -5.02
C MET A 117 5.29 -16.79 -4.46
N ALA A 118 6.42 -16.29 -3.96
CA ALA A 118 7.46 -17.12 -3.35
C ALA A 118 7.10 -17.63 -1.94
N ARG A 119 6.01 -17.14 -1.34
CA ARG A 119 5.60 -17.44 0.04
C ARG A 119 4.18 -18.01 0.10
N PRO A 120 4.01 -19.31 -0.24
CA PRO A 120 2.70 -19.96 -0.18
C PRO A 120 2.14 -20.03 1.25
N ASP A 121 2.97 -19.88 2.26
CA ASP A 121 2.61 -19.82 3.68
C ASP A 121 2.09 -18.45 4.13
N CYS A 122 2.09 -17.44 3.24
CA CYS A 122 1.61 -16.09 3.53
C CYS A 122 0.31 -15.78 2.78
N ALA A 123 -0.62 -15.09 3.44
CA ALA A 123 -1.89 -14.65 2.86
C ALA A 123 -1.74 -13.36 2.07
N MET A 124 -0.77 -12.54 2.45
CA MET A 124 -0.46 -11.27 1.83
C MET A 124 1.02 -10.93 1.94
N SER A 125 1.46 -9.94 1.17
CA SER A 125 2.79 -9.35 1.30
C SER A 125 2.71 -7.82 1.25
N THR A 126 3.77 -7.19 1.72
CA THR A 126 3.96 -5.75 1.73
C THR A 126 5.44 -5.42 1.52
N ALA A 127 5.81 -4.15 1.65
CA ALA A 127 7.20 -3.71 1.57
C ALA A 127 7.62 -2.89 2.78
N ALA A 128 8.93 -2.81 2.99
CA ALA A 128 9.55 -1.92 3.95
C ALA A 128 10.92 -1.47 3.44
N HIS A 129 11.42 -0.35 3.93
CA HIS A 129 12.79 0.11 3.70
C HIS A 129 13.43 0.54 5.00
N ALA A 130 14.77 0.64 5.01
CA ALA A 130 15.51 1.12 6.16
C ALA A 130 15.15 2.57 6.52
N ILE A 131 15.07 2.87 7.82
CA ILE A 131 14.98 4.24 8.34
C ILE A 131 16.41 4.72 8.59
N ASP A 132 16.75 5.85 8.03
CA ASP A 132 18.07 6.50 8.17
C ASP A 132 18.07 7.71 9.13
N GLN A 133 16.87 8.26 9.44
CA GLN A 133 16.74 9.42 10.31
C GLN A 133 16.06 9.05 11.63
N LEU A 134 16.69 9.43 12.77
CA LEU A 134 16.11 9.22 14.09
C LEU A 134 14.74 9.89 14.24
N ALA A 135 14.57 11.08 13.64
CA ALA A 135 13.29 11.78 13.65
C ALA A 135 12.16 10.96 13.02
N ASP A 136 12.43 10.22 11.93
CA ASP A 136 11.46 9.33 11.31
C ASP A 136 11.16 8.11 12.18
N PHE A 137 12.16 7.56 12.84
CA PHE A 137 11.95 6.44 13.78
C PHE A 137 11.04 6.83 14.94
N LEU A 138 11.20 8.02 15.49
CA LEU A 138 10.39 8.52 16.61
C LEU A 138 9.03 9.06 16.17
N ASN A 139 8.82 9.34 14.88
CA ASN A 139 7.58 9.91 14.36
C ASN A 139 6.44 8.86 14.34
N PRO A 140 5.31 9.09 15.03
CA PRO A 140 4.17 8.17 15.05
C PRO A 140 3.44 8.07 13.71
N ASN A 141 3.63 9.01 12.78
CA ASN A 141 3.09 8.92 11.43
C ASN A 141 3.91 8.00 10.51
N VAL A 142 5.14 7.69 10.89
CA VAL A 142 5.97 6.68 10.24
C VAL A 142 5.70 5.33 10.90
N VAL A 143 5.10 4.40 10.18
CA VAL A 143 4.82 3.06 10.68
C VAL A 143 6.09 2.22 10.61
N LYS A 144 6.48 1.63 11.73
CA LYS A 144 7.61 0.69 11.82
C LYS A 144 7.12 -0.74 11.67
N VAL A 145 8.00 -1.63 11.21
CA VAL A 145 7.75 -3.07 11.14
C VAL A 145 8.96 -3.83 11.64
N VAL A 146 8.72 -4.88 12.43
CA VAL A 146 9.75 -5.84 12.85
C VAL A 146 9.49 -7.18 12.18
N LEU A 147 10.57 -7.87 11.80
CA LEU A 147 10.52 -9.06 10.97
C LEU A 147 11.16 -10.26 11.67
N ASP A 148 10.74 -11.46 11.29
CA ASP A 148 11.45 -12.68 11.55
C ASP A 148 12.62 -12.90 10.55
N ALA A 149 13.44 -13.92 10.77
CA ALA A 149 14.57 -14.29 9.90
C ALA A 149 14.13 -14.66 8.46
N ARG A 150 12.85 -14.94 8.23
CA ARG A 150 12.27 -15.27 6.92
C ARG A 150 11.62 -14.06 6.25
N GLN A 151 11.85 -12.85 6.77
CA GLN A 151 11.19 -11.62 6.32
C GLN A 151 9.66 -11.71 6.40
N THR A 152 9.14 -12.29 7.49
CA THR A 152 7.73 -12.27 7.83
C THR A 152 7.50 -11.21 8.90
N ALA A 153 6.47 -10.38 8.76
CA ALA A 153 6.14 -9.39 9.77
C ALA A 153 5.77 -10.06 11.09
N LEU A 154 6.44 -9.64 12.16
CA LEU A 154 6.09 -9.98 13.53
C LEU A 154 5.07 -9.00 14.07
N TYR A 155 5.27 -7.70 13.82
CA TYR A 155 4.34 -6.64 14.22
C TYR A 155 4.59 -5.35 13.45
N PHE A 156 3.53 -4.52 13.30
CA PHE A 156 3.59 -3.16 12.79
C PHE A 156 3.17 -2.22 13.91
N SER A 157 3.86 -1.09 14.07
CA SER A 157 3.51 -0.11 15.10
C SER A 157 3.85 1.33 14.70
N ARG A 158 3.05 2.26 15.23
CA ARG A 158 3.39 3.69 15.23
C ARG A 158 4.43 4.02 16.29
N ALA A 159 4.54 3.19 17.34
CA ALA A 159 5.60 3.32 18.34
C ALA A 159 6.98 3.02 17.73
N PRO A 160 8.07 3.54 18.30
CA PRO A 160 9.43 3.17 17.96
C PRO A 160 9.69 1.70 18.30
N ILE A 161 9.71 0.82 17.30
CA ILE A 161 10.04 -0.61 17.43
C ILE A 161 11.11 -1.02 16.42
N PRO A 162 12.05 -1.94 16.82
CA PRO A 162 12.23 -2.49 18.17
C PRO A 162 12.74 -1.45 19.17
N ALA A 163 12.49 -1.64 20.47
CA ALA A 163 13.10 -0.81 21.49
C ALA A 163 14.57 -1.19 21.67
N ALA A 164 15.46 -0.26 21.39
CA ALA A 164 16.90 -0.48 21.54
C ALA A 164 17.31 -0.11 23.00
N ARG A 165 17.34 -1.12 23.89
CA ARG A 165 17.53 -0.95 25.32
C ARG A 165 18.74 -0.09 25.69
N ASP A 166 19.88 -0.33 25.03
CA ASP A 166 21.14 0.29 25.38
C ASP A 166 21.43 1.59 24.55
N PHE A 167 20.50 1.97 23.68
CA PHE A 167 20.60 3.12 22.76
C PHE A 167 19.35 4.03 22.87
N ALA A 168 18.79 4.21 24.06
CA ALA A 168 17.59 5.02 24.24
C ALA A 168 17.71 6.38 23.53
N ASP A 169 16.76 6.68 22.64
CA ASP A 169 16.68 7.93 21.85
C ASP A 169 17.92 8.22 20.96
N GLN A 170 18.69 7.20 20.61
CA GLN A 170 19.84 7.30 19.71
C GLN A 170 19.66 6.45 18.46
N ALA A 171 20.30 6.85 17.37
CA ALA A 171 20.38 6.09 16.14
C ALA A 171 21.43 4.96 16.29
N TRP A 172 21.05 3.80 16.86
CA TRP A 172 21.99 2.68 17.09
C TRP A 172 22.67 2.20 15.80
N TRP A 173 21.99 2.33 14.66
CA TRP A 173 22.51 1.95 13.35
C TRP A 173 23.63 2.86 12.83
N GLU A 174 23.80 4.05 13.42
CA GLU A 174 24.94 4.93 13.20
C GLU A 174 26.08 4.62 14.18
N ALA A 175 25.72 4.20 15.41
CA ALA A 175 26.69 3.90 16.46
C ALA A 175 27.33 2.52 16.30
N ASP A 176 26.57 1.52 15.81
CA ASP A 176 27.02 0.15 15.58
C ASP A 176 26.47 -0.40 14.26
N SER A 177 27.30 -0.43 13.24
CA SER A 177 26.95 -0.92 11.89
C SER A 177 26.66 -2.43 11.84
N ALA A 178 26.92 -3.19 12.90
CA ALA A 178 26.55 -4.61 12.98
C ALA A 178 25.06 -4.78 13.29
N LEU A 179 24.39 -3.76 13.83
CA LEU A 179 22.95 -3.79 14.10
C LEU A 179 22.19 -3.20 12.92
N PRO A 180 21.14 -3.91 12.41
CA PRO A 180 20.36 -3.42 11.28
C PRO A 180 19.55 -2.17 11.68
N PRO A 181 19.34 -1.23 10.75
CA PRO A 181 18.47 -0.09 10.98
C PRO A 181 17.01 -0.55 11.18
N PRO A 182 16.17 0.25 11.85
CA PRO A 182 14.74 -0.02 11.93
C PRO A 182 14.10 0.10 10.53
N LEU A 183 12.95 -0.54 10.36
CA LEU A 183 12.27 -0.59 9.06
C LEU A 183 11.01 0.25 9.08
N ARG A 184 10.86 1.11 8.05
CA ARG A 184 9.64 1.83 7.73
C ARG A 184 8.77 0.98 6.81
N HIS A 185 7.55 0.72 7.21
CA HIS A 185 6.54 0.08 6.38
C HIS A 185 6.12 0.98 5.20
N VAL A 186 5.92 0.37 4.04
CA VAL A 186 5.39 1.00 2.83
C VAL A 186 4.00 0.46 2.56
N GLY A 187 3.01 1.34 2.42
CA GLY A 187 1.57 1.01 2.30
C GLY A 187 1.14 0.36 0.97
N ILE A 188 2.00 -0.44 0.35
CA ILE A 188 1.67 -1.27 -0.81
C ILE A 188 1.47 -2.72 -0.37
N TYR A 189 0.45 -3.40 -0.92
CA TYR A 189 0.15 -4.77 -0.53
C TYR A 189 -0.17 -5.65 -1.73
N ALA A 190 0.32 -6.88 -1.71
CA ALA A 190 -0.25 -7.94 -2.54
C ALA A 190 -1.08 -8.88 -1.67
N TYR A 191 -2.15 -9.42 -2.24
CA TYR A 191 -3.08 -10.34 -1.58
C TYR A 191 -3.33 -11.56 -2.48
N ARG A 192 -3.55 -12.73 -1.86
CA ARG A 192 -4.29 -13.79 -2.51
C ARG A 192 -5.75 -13.40 -2.53
N VAL A 193 -6.41 -13.53 -3.68
CA VAL A 193 -7.79 -13.08 -3.87
C VAL A 193 -8.74 -13.74 -2.86
N GLY A 194 -8.58 -15.05 -2.61
CA GLY A 194 -9.37 -15.77 -1.60
C GLY A 194 -9.24 -15.16 -0.20
N PHE A 195 -8.02 -14.76 0.20
CA PHE A 195 -7.83 -14.06 1.47
C PHE A 195 -8.45 -12.66 1.45
N LEU A 196 -8.26 -11.90 0.37
CA LEU A 196 -8.81 -10.54 0.25
C LEU A 196 -10.34 -10.53 0.35
N ARG A 197 -11.02 -11.55 -0.19
CA ARG A 197 -12.48 -11.71 -0.04
C ARG A 197 -12.91 -12.01 1.39
N GLN A 198 -12.09 -12.73 2.16
CA GLN A 198 -12.34 -13.05 3.57
C GLN A 198 -12.01 -11.89 4.50
N PHE A 199 -11.04 -11.06 4.14
CA PHE A 199 -10.48 -10.02 5.00
C PHE A 199 -11.55 -9.05 5.55
N PRO A 200 -12.51 -8.52 4.76
CA PRO A 200 -13.59 -7.67 5.28
C PRO A 200 -14.53 -8.36 6.25
N LEU A 201 -14.58 -9.70 6.23
CA LEU A 201 -15.45 -10.49 7.12
C LEU A 201 -14.78 -10.79 8.47
N LEU A 202 -13.49 -10.56 8.59
CA LEU A 202 -12.77 -10.75 9.85
C LEU A 202 -13.13 -9.62 10.82
N PRO A 203 -13.47 -9.94 12.09
CA PRO A 203 -13.65 -8.92 13.12
C PRO A 203 -12.42 -8.01 13.26
N ALA A 204 -12.65 -6.72 13.46
CA ALA A 204 -11.57 -5.76 13.68
C ALA A 204 -10.76 -6.14 14.93
N ALA A 205 -9.44 -6.08 14.82
CA ALA A 205 -8.55 -6.37 15.94
C ALA A 205 -8.45 -5.16 16.89
N PRO A 206 -8.31 -5.37 18.23
CA PRO A 206 -8.10 -4.26 19.16
C PRO A 206 -6.88 -3.40 18.81
N GLN A 207 -5.77 -4.03 18.39
CA GLN A 207 -4.54 -3.33 18.00
C GLN A 207 -4.73 -2.54 16.71
N GLU A 208 -5.50 -3.06 15.74
CA GLU A 208 -5.87 -2.34 14.53
C GLU A 208 -6.58 -1.02 14.85
N GLN A 209 -7.52 -1.06 15.79
CA GLN A 209 -8.27 0.13 16.20
C GLN A 209 -7.39 1.13 16.93
N LEU A 210 -6.54 0.66 17.86
CA LEU A 210 -5.64 1.51 18.64
C LEU A 210 -4.59 2.20 17.78
N GLU A 211 -3.96 1.44 16.85
CA GLU A 211 -2.89 1.95 16.01
C GLU A 211 -3.40 2.51 14.67
N SER A 212 -4.69 2.33 14.34
CA SER A 212 -5.26 2.65 13.03
C SER A 212 -4.42 2.04 11.89
N LEU A 213 -4.13 0.73 12.01
CA LEU A 213 -3.32 -0.06 11.10
C LEU A 213 -4.07 -1.33 10.71
N GLU A 214 -4.74 -1.29 9.54
CA GLU A 214 -5.65 -2.35 9.07
C GLU A 214 -4.94 -3.72 8.93
N GLN A 215 -3.66 -3.76 8.56
CA GLN A 215 -2.89 -5.00 8.42
C GLN A 215 -2.71 -5.78 9.73
N LEU A 216 -2.88 -5.13 10.90
CA LEU A 216 -2.85 -5.81 12.19
C LEU A 216 -4.01 -6.79 12.36
N ARG A 217 -5.14 -6.59 11.65
CA ARG A 217 -6.24 -7.56 11.61
C ARG A 217 -5.77 -8.91 11.05
N ALA A 218 -4.98 -8.90 9.98
CA ALA A 218 -4.44 -10.13 9.42
C ALA A 218 -3.57 -10.89 10.43
N LEU A 219 -2.64 -10.19 11.10
CA LEU A 219 -1.77 -10.79 12.12
C LEU A 219 -2.57 -11.31 13.33
N TRP A 220 -3.57 -10.54 13.78
CA TRP A 220 -4.43 -10.94 14.90
C TRP A 220 -5.17 -12.25 14.64
N HIS A 221 -5.61 -12.48 13.41
CA HIS A 221 -6.29 -13.70 13.00
C HIS A 221 -5.32 -14.82 12.55
N GLY A 222 -4.03 -14.68 12.84
CA GLY A 222 -3.01 -15.72 12.59
C GLY A 222 -2.53 -15.81 11.15
N HIS A 223 -2.89 -14.86 10.27
CA HIS A 223 -2.38 -14.81 8.93
C HIS A 223 -0.97 -14.20 8.89
N ARG A 224 -0.14 -14.69 7.98
CA ARG A 224 1.24 -14.25 7.82
C ARG A 224 1.36 -13.22 6.69
N ILE A 225 2.23 -12.23 6.91
CA ILE A 225 2.51 -11.15 5.97
C ILE A 225 4.00 -11.22 5.60
N ALA A 226 4.31 -11.53 4.34
CA ALA A 226 5.68 -11.46 3.84
C ALA A 226 6.06 -10.00 3.58
N VAL A 227 7.31 -9.63 3.84
CA VAL A 227 7.79 -8.25 3.65
C VAL A 227 8.95 -8.23 2.66
N HIS A 228 8.80 -7.48 1.59
CA HIS A 228 9.89 -7.17 0.68
C HIS A 228 10.72 -6.00 1.24
N LEU A 229 12.04 -6.17 1.32
CA LEU A 229 12.96 -5.09 1.72
C LEU A 229 13.37 -4.30 0.47
N ALA A 230 12.81 -3.11 0.32
CA ALA A 230 13.14 -2.19 -0.76
C ALA A 230 14.47 -1.49 -0.47
N ALA A 231 15.30 -1.34 -1.50
CA ALA A 231 16.60 -0.68 -1.39
C ALA A 231 16.48 0.84 -1.11
N HIS A 232 15.36 1.44 -1.55
CA HIS A 232 15.13 2.88 -1.43
C HIS A 232 13.69 3.16 -0.97
N ALA A 233 13.49 4.32 -0.37
CA ALA A 233 12.16 4.85 -0.07
C ALA A 233 11.36 5.06 -1.36
N PRO A 234 10.04 4.76 -1.39
CA PRO A 234 9.19 5.10 -2.52
C PRO A 234 9.10 6.61 -2.71
N GLY A 235 8.64 7.03 -3.90
CA GLY A 235 8.32 8.44 -4.15
C GLY A 235 7.24 8.96 -3.19
N PRO A 236 7.10 10.30 -3.04
CA PRO A 236 6.10 10.89 -2.16
C PRO A 236 4.68 10.64 -2.67
N GLY A 237 3.81 10.20 -1.77
CA GLY A 237 2.35 10.19 -1.98
C GLY A 237 1.75 11.59 -1.85
N VAL A 238 0.46 11.71 -2.18
CA VAL A 238 -0.30 12.96 -2.13
C VAL A 238 -1.43 12.83 -1.12
N ASP A 239 -1.31 13.49 0.02
CA ASP A 239 -2.35 13.53 1.05
C ASP A 239 -2.93 14.92 1.29
N THR A 240 -2.12 15.94 1.03
CA THR A 240 -2.44 17.36 1.27
C THR A 240 -2.27 18.18 -0.02
N PRO A 241 -2.80 19.42 -0.08
CA PRO A 241 -2.52 20.34 -1.19
C PRO A 241 -1.02 20.59 -1.40
N GLU A 242 -0.23 20.64 -0.31
CA GLU A 242 1.22 20.86 -0.36
C GLU A 242 1.94 19.69 -1.03
N ASP A 243 1.50 18.43 -0.73
CA ASP A 243 2.00 17.24 -1.40
C ASP A 243 1.69 17.28 -2.90
N LEU A 244 0.47 17.68 -3.27
CA LEU A 244 0.05 17.82 -4.67
C LEU A 244 0.96 18.78 -5.43
N GLU A 245 1.25 19.94 -4.85
CA GLU A 245 2.16 20.91 -5.46
C GLU A 245 3.60 20.40 -5.55
N ARG A 246 4.05 19.64 -4.56
CA ARG A 246 5.36 18.98 -4.59
C ARG A 246 5.45 17.98 -5.75
N VAL A 247 4.43 17.13 -5.91
CA VAL A 247 4.39 16.14 -7.00
C VAL A 247 4.26 16.81 -8.37
N ARG A 248 3.49 17.89 -8.51
CA ARG A 248 3.43 18.69 -9.73
C ARG A 248 4.81 19.17 -10.16
N ARG A 249 5.60 19.70 -9.22
CA ARG A 249 6.98 20.16 -9.52
C ARG A 249 7.93 19.04 -9.92
N LEU A 250 7.71 17.81 -9.44
CA LEU A 250 8.53 16.65 -9.81
C LEU A 250 8.18 16.08 -11.19
N LEU A 251 6.97 16.38 -11.70
CA LEU A 251 6.46 15.86 -12.97
C LEU A 251 6.38 16.92 -14.08
N ALA A 252 6.65 18.21 -13.77
CA ALA A 252 6.75 19.29 -14.74
C ALA A 252 8.10 19.25 -15.47
#